data_00b6d87d04c219eb2837d6c2185143e4
#
_entry.id   00b6d87d04c219eb2837d6c2185143e4
#
_cell.length_a   1.000
_cell.length_b   1.000
_cell.length_c   1.000
_cell.angle_alpha   90.00
_cell.angle_beta   90.00
_cell.angle_gamma   90.00
#
_symmetry.space_group_name_H-M   'P 1'
#
loop_
_entity.id
_entity.type
_entity.pdbx_description
1 polymer ?
#
loop_
_entity_poly.entity_id
_entity_poly.type
_entity_poly.pdbx_seq_one_letter_code
_entity_poly.pdbx_strand_id
1 'polypeptide(L)'
;MAISDRVGVMRKGELVGVANTCDVNERILASMMVGKDVLLDELDREPVQDSKVAVSVQHARVLDNRGLPAVQDVSLTVHRGEILGIAGIEGNGQSELIEAITGMRPLEDGSVEIMGTAIKGMNPGQVRALGLAHVPEDRLATGVSAPADITDNLIVGKERQRRFSIAGIHMKRRAIRNYALEVFEEYDIRGAGVDTAVGSLSGGNMQKVVVAREFSFDTPVLIISQPTRGVDIGAMDFIHQQIMKKRNEGCAILLVSADLDELFRLSDRMVTIYEGSITGEFVAGAIDKQGISYYMTGGRKEEDA
;
A
#
# COMPACT_ATOMS: atom_id res chain seq x y z
N MET A 1 -16.04 -1.78 -22.22
CA MET A 1 -17.38 -1.31 -22.66
C MET A 1 -17.36 -0.61 -24.03
N ALA A 2 -16.39 0.21 -24.37
CA ALA A 2 -16.39 1.01 -25.61
C ALA A 2 -16.23 0.26 -26.92
N ILE A 3 -15.83 -1.03 -26.91
CA ILE A 3 -15.48 -1.82 -28.11
C ILE A 3 -16.28 -3.13 -28.25
N SER A 4 -17.23 -3.40 -27.35
CA SER A 4 -18.02 -4.64 -27.38
C SER A 4 -19.51 -4.35 -27.34
N ASP A 5 -20.30 -5.14 -28.10
CA ASP A 5 -21.78 -5.07 -28.09
C ASP A 5 -22.37 -5.87 -26.91
N ARG A 6 -21.68 -6.92 -26.50
CA ARG A 6 -22.09 -7.81 -25.40
C ARG A 6 -20.94 -8.14 -24.50
N VAL A 7 -21.24 -8.30 -23.21
CA VAL A 7 -20.28 -8.64 -22.16
C VAL A 7 -20.71 -9.94 -21.50
N GLY A 8 -19.81 -10.94 -21.48
CA GLY A 8 -19.98 -12.16 -20.69
C GLY A 8 -19.17 -12.07 -19.39
N VAL A 9 -19.79 -12.36 -18.25
CA VAL A 9 -19.12 -12.38 -16.95
C VAL A 9 -18.82 -13.82 -16.55
N MET A 10 -17.55 -14.12 -16.31
CA MET A 10 -17.09 -15.41 -15.80
C MET A 10 -16.68 -15.30 -14.34
N ARG A 11 -17.05 -16.29 -13.52
CA ARG A 11 -16.67 -16.39 -12.12
C ARG A 11 -16.39 -17.86 -11.78
N LYS A 12 -15.21 -18.12 -11.18
CA LYS A 12 -14.75 -19.49 -10.82
C LYS A 12 -14.81 -20.50 -11.99
N GLY A 13 -14.56 -20.02 -13.22
CA GLY A 13 -14.57 -20.87 -14.41
C GLY A 13 -15.98 -21.08 -15.04
N GLU A 14 -17.03 -20.52 -14.45
CA GLU A 14 -18.41 -20.61 -14.95
C GLU A 14 -18.89 -19.28 -15.52
N LEU A 15 -19.69 -19.32 -16.59
CA LEU A 15 -20.35 -18.15 -17.17
C LEU A 15 -21.55 -17.76 -16.30
N VAL A 16 -21.42 -16.67 -15.52
CA VAL A 16 -22.46 -16.20 -14.59
C VAL A 16 -23.60 -15.49 -15.31
N GLY A 17 -23.29 -14.80 -16.41
CA GLY A 17 -24.29 -14.11 -17.20
C GLY A 17 -23.71 -13.44 -18.45
N VAL A 18 -24.59 -13.09 -19.38
CA VAL A 18 -24.27 -12.31 -20.56
C VAL A 18 -25.28 -11.16 -20.65
N ALA A 19 -24.79 -9.94 -20.86
CA ALA A 19 -25.61 -8.74 -21.00
C ALA A 19 -25.19 -7.93 -22.24
N ASN A 20 -26.09 -7.11 -22.79
CA ASN A 20 -25.69 -6.13 -23.78
C ASN A 20 -24.93 -5.00 -23.08
N THR A 21 -23.94 -4.47 -23.74
CA THR A 21 -23.09 -3.41 -23.15
C THR A 21 -23.87 -2.13 -22.79
N CYS A 22 -24.95 -1.84 -23.53
CA CYS A 22 -25.85 -0.72 -23.25
C CYS A 22 -26.73 -0.89 -21.99
N ASP A 23 -26.94 -2.15 -21.52
CA ASP A 23 -27.83 -2.48 -20.42
C ASP A 23 -27.08 -2.59 -19.07
N VAL A 24 -25.74 -2.51 -19.09
CA VAL A 24 -24.89 -2.69 -17.93
C VAL A 24 -23.86 -1.55 -17.82
N ASN A 25 -23.47 -1.27 -16.58
CA ASN A 25 -22.35 -0.39 -16.29
C ASN A 25 -21.24 -1.17 -15.58
N GLU A 26 -20.10 -0.53 -15.34
CA GLU A 26 -18.94 -1.14 -14.67
C GLU A 26 -19.30 -1.69 -13.28
N ARG A 27 -20.18 -1.02 -12.56
CA ARG A 27 -20.65 -1.42 -11.23
C ARG A 27 -21.46 -2.72 -11.27
N ILE A 28 -22.39 -2.84 -12.23
CA ILE A 28 -23.19 -4.07 -12.43
C ILE A 28 -22.26 -5.22 -12.79
N LEU A 29 -21.30 -5.00 -13.70
CA LEU A 29 -20.34 -6.02 -14.10
C LEU A 29 -19.46 -6.46 -12.92
N ALA A 30 -18.96 -5.52 -12.13
CA ALA A 30 -18.19 -5.80 -10.93
C ALA A 30 -18.98 -6.63 -9.91
N SER A 31 -20.25 -6.28 -9.65
CA SER A 31 -21.17 -7.05 -8.81
C SER A 31 -21.36 -8.48 -9.31
N MET A 32 -21.57 -8.67 -10.61
CA MET A 32 -21.69 -10.00 -11.22
C MET A 32 -20.40 -10.82 -11.08
N MET A 33 -19.22 -10.19 -11.21
CA MET A 33 -17.90 -10.86 -11.09
C MET A 33 -17.63 -11.32 -9.65
N VAL A 34 -17.96 -10.49 -8.66
CA VAL A 34 -17.69 -10.79 -7.23
C VAL A 34 -18.81 -11.63 -6.62
N GLY A 35 -20.05 -11.46 -7.09
CA GLY A 35 -21.21 -12.22 -6.61
C GLY A 35 -21.84 -11.67 -5.32
N LYS A 36 -21.53 -10.45 -4.97
CA LYS A 36 -22.20 -9.61 -3.96
C LYS A 36 -22.46 -8.27 -4.62
N ASP A 37 -23.40 -7.49 -4.11
CA ASP A 37 -23.46 -6.07 -4.45
C ASP A 37 -22.13 -5.45 -4.00
N VAL A 38 -21.18 -5.38 -4.94
CA VAL A 38 -20.01 -4.56 -4.78
C VAL A 38 -20.49 -3.15 -5.01
N LEU A 39 -21.12 -2.63 -4.00
CA LEU A 39 -21.08 -1.23 -3.74
C LEU A 39 -19.59 -0.98 -3.54
N LEU A 40 -18.99 -0.18 -4.39
CA LEU A 40 -17.84 0.62 -3.97
C LEU A 40 -18.42 1.53 -2.88
N ASP A 41 -18.59 0.97 -1.67
CA ASP A 41 -19.14 1.70 -0.55
C ASP A 41 -18.29 2.94 -0.35
N GLU A 42 -18.95 4.06 -0.10
CA GLU A 42 -18.24 5.25 0.36
C GLU A 42 -17.42 4.81 1.56
N LEU A 43 -16.12 4.99 1.45
CA LEU A 43 -15.22 4.65 2.54
C LEU A 43 -15.51 5.59 3.70
N ASP A 44 -15.81 5.03 4.86
CA ASP A 44 -16.05 5.80 6.08
C ASP A 44 -14.76 6.55 6.44
N ARG A 45 -14.79 7.88 6.29
CA ARG A 45 -13.65 8.77 6.49
C ARG A 45 -13.90 9.64 7.70
N GLU A 46 -13.29 9.28 8.82
CA GLU A 46 -13.33 10.10 10.00
C GLU A 46 -12.49 11.39 9.84
N PRO A 47 -12.85 12.50 10.48
CA PRO A 47 -12.01 13.70 10.52
C PRO A 47 -10.63 13.39 11.11
N VAL A 48 -9.57 13.98 10.53
CA VAL A 48 -8.22 13.87 11.10
C VAL A 48 -8.21 14.55 12.46
N GLN A 49 -7.93 13.77 13.51
CA GLN A 49 -7.99 14.24 14.91
C GLN A 49 -6.62 14.71 15.43
N ASP A 50 -5.52 14.23 14.87
CA ASP A 50 -4.15 14.49 15.35
C ASP A 50 -3.29 15.06 14.22
N SER A 51 -2.87 16.30 14.35
CA SER A 51 -2.00 16.99 13.38
C SER A 51 -0.51 16.72 13.58
N LYS A 52 -0.14 15.76 14.45
CA LYS A 52 1.27 15.44 14.72
C LYS A 52 1.90 14.78 13.50
N VAL A 53 3.06 15.31 13.10
CA VAL A 53 3.88 14.72 12.06
C VAL A 53 4.42 13.35 12.51
N ALA A 54 4.15 12.31 11.73
CA ALA A 54 4.63 10.96 11.96
C ALA A 54 5.79 10.60 11.04
N VAL A 55 5.77 11.10 9.80
CA VAL A 55 6.88 10.98 8.85
C VAL A 55 7.26 12.38 8.40
N SER A 56 8.54 12.72 8.47
CA SER A 56 9.10 13.96 7.93
C SER A 56 10.26 13.61 7.01
N VAL A 57 10.20 14.07 5.77
CA VAL A 57 11.28 14.01 4.81
C VAL A 57 11.66 15.44 4.47
N GLN A 58 12.94 15.79 4.55
CA GLN A 58 13.43 17.13 4.28
C GLN A 58 14.63 17.09 3.35
N HIS A 59 14.51 17.76 2.21
CA HIS A 59 15.57 17.93 1.22
C HIS A 59 16.24 16.61 0.80
N ALA A 60 15.44 15.52 0.74
CA ALA A 60 15.95 14.18 0.47
C ALA A 60 16.55 14.09 -0.93
N ARG A 61 17.79 13.58 -1.01
CA ARG A 61 18.47 13.18 -2.23
C ARG A 61 18.83 11.71 -2.17
N VAL A 62 18.47 10.99 -3.22
CA VAL A 62 18.70 9.54 -3.28
C VAL A 62 19.23 9.17 -4.66
N LEU A 63 20.26 8.31 -4.69
CA LEU A 63 20.81 7.79 -5.92
C LEU A 63 20.16 6.44 -6.28
N ASP A 64 20.03 6.17 -7.58
CA ASP A 64 19.62 4.87 -8.09
C ASP A 64 20.77 3.84 -8.01
N ASN A 65 20.52 2.60 -8.47
CA ASN A 65 21.51 1.53 -8.47
C ASN A 65 22.70 1.77 -9.41
N ARG A 66 22.61 2.77 -10.30
CA ARG A 66 23.67 3.20 -11.23
C ARG A 66 24.46 4.40 -10.71
N GLY A 67 24.08 4.93 -9.53
CA GLY A 67 24.66 6.13 -8.95
C GLY A 67 24.13 7.43 -9.57
N LEU A 68 23.00 7.40 -10.27
CA LEU A 68 22.37 8.58 -10.83
C LEU A 68 21.32 9.13 -9.87
N PRO A 69 21.07 10.46 -9.82
CA PRO A 69 20.02 11.06 -9.00
C PRO A 69 18.64 10.52 -9.38
N ALA A 70 17.98 9.82 -8.46
CA ALA A 70 16.61 9.32 -8.60
C ALA A 70 15.62 10.18 -7.82
N VAL A 71 16.05 10.75 -6.68
CA VAL A 71 15.28 11.72 -5.88
C VAL A 71 16.11 12.98 -5.73
N GLN A 72 15.51 14.13 -6.03
CA GLN A 72 16.17 15.42 -6.08
C GLN A 72 15.41 16.44 -5.22
N ASP A 73 15.90 16.69 -4.01
CA ASP A 73 15.38 17.72 -3.11
C ASP A 73 13.88 17.54 -2.73
N VAL A 74 13.50 16.30 -2.39
CA VAL A 74 12.12 16.00 -1.98
C VAL A 74 11.91 16.34 -0.51
N SER A 75 10.87 17.14 -0.24
CA SER A 75 10.39 17.42 1.12
C SER A 75 8.90 17.11 1.20
N LEU A 76 8.49 16.33 2.21
CA LEU A 76 7.10 16.01 2.49
C LEU A 76 6.89 15.64 3.97
N THR A 77 5.66 15.76 4.43
CA THR A 77 5.26 15.33 5.78
C THR A 77 3.99 14.50 5.71
N VAL A 78 3.89 13.48 6.56
CA VAL A 78 2.66 12.69 6.76
C VAL A 78 2.24 12.80 8.22
N HIS A 79 0.96 13.15 8.44
CA HIS A 79 0.41 13.33 9.76
C HIS A 79 -0.31 12.07 10.25
N ARG A 80 -0.50 11.96 11.55
CA ARG A 80 -1.27 10.85 12.12
C ARG A 80 -2.74 10.93 11.68
N GLY A 81 -3.29 9.77 11.29
CA GLY A 81 -4.66 9.69 10.76
C GLY A 81 -4.82 10.28 9.36
N GLU A 82 -3.71 10.48 8.64
CA GLU A 82 -3.69 11.00 7.27
C GLU A 82 -3.19 9.94 6.29
N ILE A 83 -3.77 9.93 5.09
CA ILE A 83 -3.22 9.26 3.91
C ILE A 83 -2.65 10.33 2.98
N LEU A 84 -1.32 10.39 2.87
CA LEU A 84 -0.64 11.17 1.83
C LEU A 84 -0.40 10.26 0.62
N GLY A 85 -1.04 10.57 -0.51
CA GLY A 85 -0.84 9.88 -1.78
C GLY A 85 0.34 10.47 -2.57
N ILE A 86 1.18 9.62 -3.16
CA ILE A 86 2.18 10.02 -4.14
C ILE A 86 1.72 9.57 -5.52
N ALA A 87 1.41 10.53 -6.39
CA ALA A 87 1.06 10.32 -7.78
C ALA A 87 2.28 10.55 -8.68
N GLY A 88 2.58 9.61 -9.56
CA GLY A 88 3.69 9.73 -10.50
C GLY A 88 3.77 8.52 -11.42
N ILE A 89 4.36 8.70 -12.59
CA ILE A 89 4.64 7.61 -13.53
C ILE A 89 5.78 6.77 -12.95
N GLU A 90 5.72 5.44 -13.07
CA GLU A 90 6.79 4.54 -12.61
C GLU A 90 8.18 4.99 -13.12
N GLY A 91 9.18 4.94 -12.23
CA GLY A 91 10.56 5.34 -12.55
C GLY A 91 10.89 6.81 -12.28
N ASN A 92 9.98 7.57 -11.68
CA ASN A 92 10.23 8.97 -11.30
C ASN A 92 10.78 9.14 -9.87
N GLY A 93 11.34 8.09 -9.24
CA GLY A 93 12.00 8.16 -7.94
C GLY A 93 11.15 7.71 -6.76
N GLN A 94 9.90 7.27 -6.98
CA GLN A 94 9.00 6.82 -5.89
C GLN A 94 9.59 5.64 -5.11
N SER A 95 10.10 4.62 -5.82
CA SER A 95 10.67 3.42 -5.20
C SER A 95 11.92 3.74 -4.38
N GLU A 96 12.82 4.57 -4.91
CA GLU A 96 14.03 5.02 -4.23
C GLU A 96 13.71 5.86 -2.99
N LEU A 97 12.68 6.71 -3.06
CA LEU A 97 12.19 7.49 -1.92
C LEU A 97 11.65 6.56 -0.82
N ILE A 98 10.83 5.58 -1.17
CA ILE A 98 10.30 4.59 -0.22
C ILE A 98 11.42 3.76 0.40
N GLU A 99 12.39 3.30 -0.40
CA GLU A 99 13.56 2.57 0.10
C GLU A 99 14.38 3.42 1.09
N ALA A 100 14.51 4.72 0.84
CA ALA A 100 15.21 5.64 1.75
C ALA A 100 14.42 5.82 3.07
N ILE A 101 13.09 6.02 3.01
CA ILE A 101 12.24 6.17 4.20
C ILE A 101 12.23 4.89 5.04
N THR A 102 12.31 3.72 4.41
CA THR A 102 12.31 2.41 5.09
C THR A 102 13.70 1.96 5.55
N GLY A 103 14.75 2.74 5.25
CA GLY A 103 16.13 2.42 5.60
C GLY A 103 16.78 1.35 4.72
N MET A 104 16.14 0.98 3.60
CA MET A 104 16.69 0.01 2.63
C MET A 104 17.72 0.64 1.67
N ARG A 105 17.71 1.97 1.55
CA ARG A 105 18.64 2.74 0.73
C ARG A 105 19.19 3.93 1.52
N PRO A 106 20.48 4.26 1.41
CA PRO A 106 21.02 5.44 2.08
C PRO A 106 20.54 6.73 1.40
N LEU A 107 20.37 7.78 2.19
CA LEU A 107 20.24 9.14 1.69
C LEU A 107 21.64 9.66 1.30
N GLU A 108 21.72 10.31 0.14
CA GLU A 108 22.89 11.09 -0.25
C GLU A 108 22.93 12.41 0.56
N ASP A 109 21.78 13.08 0.64
CA ASP A 109 21.61 14.32 1.42
C ASP A 109 20.20 14.43 1.99
N GLY A 110 19.99 15.37 2.90
CA GLY A 110 18.71 15.58 3.57
C GLY A 110 18.51 14.72 4.81
N SER A 111 17.27 14.65 5.27
CA SER A 111 16.91 13.88 6.47
C SER A 111 15.55 13.24 6.35
N VAL A 112 15.41 12.10 7.04
CA VAL A 112 14.11 11.42 7.26
C VAL A 112 13.97 11.18 8.75
N GLU A 113 12.77 11.50 9.26
CA GLU A 113 12.39 11.23 10.64
C GLU A 113 11.10 10.40 10.68
N ILE A 114 11.08 9.38 11.53
CA ILE A 114 9.91 8.56 11.83
C ILE A 114 9.56 8.77 13.31
N MET A 115 8.34 9.23 13.57
CA MET A 115 7.87 9.55 14.93
C MET A 115 8.84 10.48 15.70
N GLY A 116 9.41 11.49 14.99
CA GLY A 116 10.38 12.44 15.53
C GLY A 116 11.79 11.89 15.77
N THR A 117 12.08 10.68 15.29
CA THR A 117 13.41 10.06 15.40
C THR A 117 14.07 10.01 14.02
N ALA A 118 15.25 10.63 13.89
CA ALA A 118 16.03 10.59 12.66
C ALA A 118 16.56 9.18 12.38
N ILE A 119 16.37 8.70 11.14
CA ILE A 119 16.73 7.32 10.75
C ILE A 119 18.11 7.19 10.11
N LYS A 120 18.87 8.27 9.98
CA LYS A 120 20.20 8.26 9.34
C LYS A 120 21.13 7.23 9.99
N GLY A 121 21.63 6.30 9.20
CA GLY A 121 22.52 5.22 9.66
C GLY A 121 21.80 4.03 10.32
N MET A 122 20.48 4.04 10.40
CA MET A 122 19.69 2.89 10.86
C MET A 122 19.56 1.87 9.74
N ASN A 123 19.56 0.58 10.12
CA ASN A 123 19.16 -0.49 9.20
C ASN A 123 17.62 -0.67 9.19
N PRO A 124 17.03 -1.38 8.19
CA PRO A 124 15.58 -1.54 8.07
C PRO A 124 14.90 -2.11 9.33
N GLY A 125 15.56 -3.01 10.06
CA GLY A 125 15.03 -3.56 11.31
C GLY A 125 14.92 -2.52 12.43
N GLN A 126 15.87 -1.58 12.49
CA GLN A 126 15.85 -0.47 13.45
C GLN A 126 14.76 0.55 13.07
N VAL A 127 14.62 0.88 11.78
CA VAL A 127 13.56 1.76 11.29
C VAL A 127 12.18 1.14 11.59
N ARG A 128 12.02 -0.16 11.33
CA ARG A 128 10.79 -0.89 11.65
C ARG A 128 10.47 -0.86 13.16
N ALA A 129 11.49 -0.91 14.02
CA ALA A 129 11.33 -0.84 15.48
C ALA A 129 10.82 0.54 15.97
N LEU A 130 10.91 1.60 15.17
CA LEU A 130 10.29 2.89 15.46
C LEU A 130 8.77 2.90 15.24
N GLY A 131 8.21 1.79 14.74
CA GLY A 131 6.79 1.64 14.49
C GLY A 131 6.41 1.87 13.01
N LEU A 132 7.27 1.50 12.08
CA LEU A 132 6.99 1.53 10.65
C LEU A 132 6.71 0.13 10.11
N ALA A 133 5.60 -0.04 9.37
CA ALA A 133 5.34 -1.21 8.56
C ALA A 133 5.32 -0.83 7.06
N HIS A 134 5.64 -1.78 6.18
CA HIS A 134 5.79 -1.54 4.76
C HIS A 134 5.17 -2.64 3.91
N VAL A 135 4.22 -2.27 3.06
CA VAL A 135 3.67 -3.10 1.99
C VAL A 135 4.44 -2.76 0.71
N PRO A 136 5.30 -3.66 0.21
CA PRO A 136 6.14 -3.39 -0.95
C PRO A 136 5.35 -3.47 -2.25
N GLU A 137 5.89 -2.84 -3.31
CA GLU A 137 5.31 -2.84 -4.64
C GLU A 137 5.26 -4.24 -5.27
N ASP A 138 6.39 -4.96 -5.25
CA ASP A 138 6.48 -6.33 -5.76
C ASP A 138 6.30 -7.34 -4.64
N ARG A 139 5.07 -7.87 -4.54
CA ARG A 139 4.74 -8.89 -3.53
C ARG A 139 5.53 -10.18 -3.68
N LEU A 140 5.89 -10.58 -4.92
CA LEU A 140 6.60 -11.85 -5.16
C LEU A 140 8.10 -11.72 -4.90
N ALA A 141 8.71 -10.60 -5.32
CA ALA A 141 10.14 -10.40 -5.13
C ALA A 141 10.51 -10.04 -3.69
N THR A 142 9.66 -9.22 -3.03
CA THR A 142 9.99 -8.62 -1.72
C THR A 142 8.91 -8.79 -0.65
N GLY A 143 7.68 -9.08 -1.07
CA GLY A 143 6.54 -9.14 -0.15
C GLY A 143 6.38 -10.49 0.56
N VAL A 144 6.58 -11.63 -0.11
CA VAL A 144 6.37 -12.96 0.45
C VAL A 144 7.52 -13.91 0.15
N SER A 145 7.66 -14.94 0.97
CA SER A 145 8.42 -16.15 0.62
C SER A 145 7.47 -17.14 -0.03
N ALA A 146 7.44 -17.17 -1.37
CA ALA A 146 6.50 -18.00 -2.13
C ALA A 146 6.55 -19.52 -1.79
N PRO A 147 7.72 -20.13 -1.52
CA PRO A 147 7.79 -21.54 -1.10
C PRO A 147 7.29 -21.79 0.33
N ALA A 148 7.33 -20.80 1.21
CA ALA A 148 6.89 -20.91 2.59
C ALA A 148 5.37 -20.90 2.70
N ASP A 149 4.84 -21.48 3.77
CA ASP A 149 3.41 -21.47 4.03
C ASP A 149 2.91 -20.10 4.53
N ILE A 150 1.59 -19.98 4.63
CA ILE A 150 0.94 -18.75 5.10
C ILE A 150 1.35 -18.44 6.54
N THR A 151 1.45 -19.45 7.39
CA THR A 151 1.86 -19.31 8.80
C THR A 151 3.24 -18.68 8.92
N ASP A 152 4.22 -19.19 8.17
CA ASP A 152 5.58 -18.66 8.18
C ASP A 152 5.64 -17.23 7.58
N ASN A 153 4.86 -16.93 6.54
CA ASN A 153 4.79 -15.58 5.99
C ASN A 153 4.15 -14.57 6.96
N LEU A 154 3.12 -14.95 7.71
CA LEU A 154 2.42 -14.06 8.65
C LEU A 154 3.24 -13.75 9.91
N ILE A 155 4.17 -14.64 10.30
CA ILE A 155 4.98 -14.45 11.51
C ILE A 155 6.23 -13.58 11.27
N VAL A 156 6.64 -13.36 10.02
CA VAL A 156 7.84 -12.57 9.70
C VAL A 156 7.81 -11.20 10.39
N GLY A 157 8.89 -10.88 11.08
CA GLY A 157 9.06 -9.66 11.87
C GLY A 157 8.43 -9.68 13.27
N LYS A 158 7.71 -10.75 13.64
CA LYS A 158 7.10 -10.95 14.96
C LYS A 158 7.74 -12.08 15.77
N GLU A 159 8.64 -12.82 15.16
CA GLU A 159 9.24 -14.05 15.70
C GLU A 159 9.93 -13.83 17.04
N ARG A 160 10.41 -12.62 17.34
CA ARG A 160 11.05 -12.28 18.61
C ARG A 160 10.09 -11.88 19.73
N GLN A 161 8.81 -11.69 19.42
CA GLN A 161 7.81 -11.33 20.42
C GLN A 161 7.61 -12.48 21.43
N ARG A 162 7.46 -12.14 22.71
CA ARG A 162 7.27 -13.13 23.80
C ARG A 162 6.05 -14.04 23.58
N ARG A 163 5.05 -13.60 22.82
CA ARG A 163 3.89 -14.41 22.41
C ARG A 163 4.33 -15.61 21.57
N PHE A 164 5.32 -15.42 20.68
CA PHE A 164 5.69 -16.36 19.62
C PHE A 164 7.02 -17.09 19.88
N SER A 165 7.87 -16.58 20.78
CA SER A 165 9.14 -17.24 21.10
C SER A 165 9.51 -17.12 22.57
N ILE A 166 10.40 -18.02 23.01
CA ILE A 166 11.08 -17.96 24.29
C ILE A 166 12.49 -17.43 24.02
N ALA A 167 12.82 -16.30 24.64
CA ALA A 167 14.11 -15.62 24.48
C ALA A 167 14.49 -15.29 23.00
N GLY A 168 13.49 -15.20 22.09
CA GLY A 168 13.74 -14.94 20.67
C GLY A 168 14.36 -16.10 19.88
N ILE A 169 14.50 -17.27 20.50
CA ILE A 169 15.20 -18.44 19.91
C ILE A 169 14.24 -19.62 19.73
N HIS A 170 13.47 -19.95 20.75
CA HIS A 170 12.61 -21.13 20.72
C HIS A 170 11.18 -20.77 20.30
N MET A 171 10.80 -21.17 19.08
CA MET A 171 9.50 -20.82 18.49
C MET A 171 8.35 -21.61 19.12
N LYS A 172 7.30 -20.91 19.55
CA LYS A 172 6.07 -21.48 20.10
C LYS A 172 5.10 -21.85 18.97
N ARG A 173 5.35 -22.93 18.25
CA ARG A 173 4.64 -23.36 17.05
C ARG A 173 3.11 -23.29 17.17
N ARG A 174 2.57 -23.76 18.31
CA ARG A 174 1.10 -23.74 18.54
C ARG A 174 0.56 -22.31 18.63
N ALA A 175 1.27 -21.39 19.29
CA ALA A 175 0.86 -20.00 19.41
C ALA A 175 0.91 -19.27 18.05
N ILE A 176 1.94 -19.58 17.26
CA ILE A 176 2.11 -19.03 15.90
C ILE A 176 0.99 -19.52 14.99
N ARG A 177 0.69 -20.83 15.01
CA ARG A 177 -0.39 -21.40 14.19
C ARG A 177 -1.76 -20.83 14.57
N ASN A 178 -2.06 -20.68 15.85
CA ASN A 178 -3.32 -20.07 16.30
C ASN A 178 -3.44 -18.61 15.82
N TYR A 179 -2.36 -17.85 15.94
CA TYR A 179 -2.30 -16.48 15.41
C TYR A 179 -2.51 -16.46 13.88
N ALA A 180 -1.88 -17.38 13.16
CA ALA A 180 -2.07 -17.45 11.71
C ALA A 180 -3.52 -17.78 11.33
N LEU A 181 -4.20 -18.64 12.08
CA LEU A 181 -5.63 -18.94 11.89
C LEU A 181 -6.51 -17.70 12.15
N GLU A 182 -6.27 -16.97 13.25
CA GLU A 182 -6.96 -15.73 13.58
C GLU A 182 -6.84 -14.71 12.42
N VAL A 183 -5.62 -14.47 11.94
CA VAL A 183 -5.34 -13.51 10.87
C VAL A 183 -5.87 -13.99 9.51
N PHE A 184 -5.79 -15.28 9.23
CA PHE A 184 -6.31 -15.89 8.00
C PHE A 184 -7.82 -15.65 7.85
N GLU A 185 -8.58 -15.78 8.94
CA GLU A 185 -10.01 -15.51 8.98
C GLU A 185 -10.32 -14.00 8.93
N GLU A 186 -9.63 -13.19 9.75
CA GLU A 186 -9.84 -11.74 9.82
C GLU A 186 -9.65 -11.05 8.47
N TYR A 187 -8.62 -11.48 7.71
CA TYR A 187 -8.29 -10.89 6.41
C TYR A 187 -8.94 -11.61 5.23
N ASP A 188 -9.89 -12.53 5.46
CA ASP A 188 -10.56 -13.33 4.41
C ASP A 188 -9.55 -13.87 3.39
N ILE A 189 -8.45 -14.45 3.87
CA ILE A 189 -7.45 -15.10 3.01
C ILE A 189 -8.05 -16.44 2.55
N ARG A 190 -8.07 -16.67 1.23
CA ARG A 190 -8.64 -17.89 0.66
C ARG A 190 -7.55 -18.84 0.20
N GLY A 191 -7.58 -20.06 0.71
CA GLY A 191 -6.65 -21.14 0.43
C GLY A 191 -7.10 -22.43 1.09
N ALA A 192 -6.32 -23.50 0.94
CA ALA A 192 -6.64 -24.80 1.58
C ALA A 192 -6.35 -24.80 3.11
N GLY A 193 -5.84 -23.70 3.65
CA GLY A 193 -5.54 -23.51 5.08
C GLY A 193 -4.20 -22.81 5.27
N VAL A 194 -3.85 -22.52 6.52
CA VAL A 194 -2.64 -21.75 6.89
C VAL A 194 -1.32 -22.46 6.60
N ASP A 195 -1.35 -23.77 6.36
CA ASP A 195 -0.20 -24.60 5.99
C ASP A 195 0.02 -24.63 4.46
N THR A 196 -0.77 -23.86 3.69
CA THR A 196 -0.66 -23.76 2.22
C THR A 196 0.51 -22.86 1.84
N ALA A 197 1.34 -23.31 0.88
CA ALA A 197 2.42 -22.47 0.32
C ALA A 197 1.84 -21.21 -0.33
N VAL A 198 2.36 -20.03 0.01
CA VAL A 198 1.82 -18.74 -0.44
C VAL A 198 1.89 -18.61 -1.97
N GLY A 199 2.91 -19.18 -2.61
CA GLY A 199 3.06 -19.16 -4.06
C GLY A 199 1.96 -19.89 -4.83
N SER A 200 1.13 -20.72 -4.17
CA SER A 200 -0.01 -21.40 -4.79
C SER A 200 -1.32 -20.58 -4.75
N LEU A 201 -1.31 -19.45 -4.05
CA LEU A 201 -2.47 -18.57 -3.93
C LEU A 201 -2.69 -17.72 -5.19
N SER A 202 -3.91 -17.23 -5.38
CA SER A 202 -4.16 -16.17 -6.35
C SER A 202 -3.44 -14.86 -5.96
N GLY A 203 -3.17 -13.99 -6.94
CA GLY A 203 -2.52 -12.71 -6.69
C GLY A 203 -3.20 -11.87 -5.60
N GLY A 204 -4.54 -11.84 -5.59
CA GLY A 204 -5.31 -11.14 -4.55
C GLY A 204 -5.14 -11.74 -3.16
N ASN A 205 -5.09 -13.09 -3.04
CA ASN A 205 -4.87 -13.73 -1.75
C ASN A 205 -3.42 -13.60 -1.27
N MET A 206 -2.43 -13.64 -2.17
CA MET A 206 -1.04 -13.30 -1.81
C MET A 206 -0.93 -11.87 -1.27
N GLN A 207 -1.59 -10.91 -1.91
CA GLN A 207 -1.61 -9.53 -1.45
C GLN A 207 -2.27 -9.41 -0.08
N LYS A 208 -3.36 -10.13 0.16
CA LYS A 208 -4.01 -10.19 1.49
C LYS A 208 -3.06 -10.74 2.56
N VAL A 209 -2.20 -11.71 2.25
CA VAL A 209 -1.17 -12.21 3.20
C VAL A 209 -0.17 -11.11 3.55
N VAL A 210 0.31 -10.33 2.57
CA VAL A 210 1.24 -9.20 2.82
C VAL A 210 0.56 -8.14 3.67
N VAL A 211 -0.64 -7.70 3.27
CA VAL A 211 -1.42 -6.69 4.00
C VAL A 211 -1.74 -7.16 5.42
N ALA A 212 -2.19 -8.41 5.59
CA ALA A 212 -2.48 -9.01 6.88
C ALA A 212 -1.26 -9.01 7.81
N ARG A 213 -0.09 -9.40 7.29
CA ARG A 213 1.16 -9.37 8.05
C ARG A 213 1.50 -7.95 8.51
N GLU A 214 1.50 -6.99 7.59
CA GLU A 214 1.93 -5.62 7.88
C GLU A 214 0.93 -4.86 8.75
N PHE A 215 -0.38 -5.02 8.49
CA PHE A 215 -1.43 -4.32 9.23
C PHE A 215 -1.72 -4.91 10.62
N SER A 216 -1.34 -6.17 10.86
CA SER A 216 -1.44 -6.78 12.19
C SER A 216 -0.28 -6.42 13.12
N PHE A 217 0.67 -5.58 12.68
CA PHE A 217 1.52 -4.83 13.60
C PHE A 217 0.73 -3.62 14.14
N ASP A 218 0.89 -3.33 15.41
CA ASP A 218 0.41 -2.09 16.01
C ASP A 218 1.46 -1.00 15.71
N THR A 219 1.37 -0.45 14.49
CA THR A 219 2.34 0.54 14.00
C THR A 219 1.66 1.87 13.71
N PRO A 220 2.25 3.01 14.16
CA PRO A 220 1.73 4.32 13.88
C PRO A 220 1.98 4.80 12.44
N VAL A 221 2.85 4.12 11.68
CA VAL A 221 3.24 4.50 10.32
C VAL A 221 3.14 3.30 9.37
N LEU A 222 2.44 3.49 8.25
CA LEU A 222 2.35 2.53 7.15
C LEU A 222 2.86 3.16 5.86
N ILE A 223 3.80 2.51 5.21
CA ILE A 223 4.22 2.82 3.85
C ILE A 223 3.61 1.75 2.94
N ILE A 224 2.84 2.18 1.95
CA ILE A 224 2.09 1.26 1.10
C ILE A 224 2.38 1.59 -0.36
N SER A 225 2.96 0.64 -1.10
CA SER A 225 3.27 0.79 -2.52
C SER A 225 2.43 -0.16 -3.35
N GLN A 226 1.67 0.39 -4.32
CA GLN A 226 0.87 -0.35 -5.30
C GLN A 226 -0.01 -1.46 -4.69
N PRO A 227 -0.83 -1.18 -3.65
CA PRO A 227 -1.49 -2.20 -2.84
C PRO A 227 -2.45 -3.09 -3.63
N THR A 228 -3.01 -2.59 -4.73
CA THR A 228 -4.01 -3.31 -5.53
C THR A 228 -3.52 -3.75 -6.91
N ARG A 229 -2.24 -3.60 -7.20
CA ARG A 229 -1.65 -3.99 -8.48
C ARG A 229 -1.87 -5.48 -8.77
N GLY A 230 -2.61 -5.78 -9.85
CA GLY A 230 -2.85 -7.15 -10.31
C GLY A 230 -3.67 -8.01 -9.33
N VAL A 231 -4.60 -7.40 -8.61
CA VAL A 231 -5.60 -8.08 -7.79
C VAL A 231 -7.00 -7.94 -8.42
N ASP A 232 -7.91 -8.82 -8.04
CA ASP A 232 -9.30 -8.72 -8.47
C ASP A 232 -10.04 -7.61 -7.68
N ILE A 233 -11.21 -7.18 -8.21
CA ILE A 233 -12.02 -6.09 -7.65
C ILE A 233 -12.43 -6.36 -6.19
N GLY A 234 -12.73 -7.62 -5.84
CA GLY A 234 -13.13 -7.97 -4.49
C GLY A 234 -11.98 -7.87 -3.48
N ALA A 235 -10.77 -8.27 -3.89
CA ALA A 235 -9.57 -8.09 -3.08
C ALA A 235 -9.17 -6.61 -2.98
N MET A 236 -9.31 -5.84 -4.06
CA MET A 236 -9.06 -4.40 -4.08
C MET A 236 -9.94 -3.67 -3.05
N ASP A 237 -11.26 -3.88 -3.11
CA ASP A 237 -12.18 -3.21 -2.19
C ASP A 237 -11.90 -3.57 -0.73
N PHE A 238 -11.63 -4.85 -0.44
CA PHE A 238 -11.21 -5.30 0.89
C PHE A 238 -9.94 -4.58 1.37
N ILE A 239 -8.90 -4.47 0.52
CA ILE A 239 -7.64 -3.80 0.86
C ILE A 239 -7.89 -2.31 1.14
N HIS A 240 -8.71 -1.63 0.33
CA HIS A 240 -9.07 -0.22 0.54
C HIS A 240 -9.77 -0.01 1.89
N GLN A 241 -10.70 -0.88 2.26
CA GLN A 241 -11.36 -0.84 3.56
C GLN A 241 -10.36 -1.02 4.71
N GLN A 242 -9.40 -1.95 4.59
CA GLN A 242 -8.36 -2.14 5.60
C GLN A 242 -7.42 -0.92 5.72
N ILE A 243 -7.05 -0.30 4.61
CA ILE A 243 -6.24 0.93 4.58
C ILE A 243 -7.00 2.06 5.31
N MET A 244 -8.28 2.27 4.97
CA MET A 244 -9.10 3.30 5.59
C MET A 244 -9.33 3.03 7.08
N LYS A 245 -9.54 1.78 7.47
CA LYS A 245 -9.62 1.38 8.89
C LYS A 245 -8.35 1.79 9.65
N LYS A 246 -7.15 1.49 9.11
CA LYS A 246 -5.87 1.88 9.72
C LYS A 246 -5.71 3.40 9.82
N ARG A 247 -6.11 4.12 8.78
CA ARG A 247 -6.13 5.59 8.79
C ARG A 247 -7.02 6.13 9.92
N ASN A 248 -8.25 5.60 10.06
CA ASN A 248 -9.19 6.03 11.10
C ASN A 248 -8.73 5.63 12.52
N GLU A 249 -7.95 4.54 12.66
CA GLU A 249 -7.25 4.19 13.91
C GLU A 249 -6.10 5.16 14.27
N GLY A 250 -5.84 6.18 13.45
CA GLY A 250 -4.82 7.20 13.67
C GLY A 250 -3.44 6.86 13.10
N CYS A 251 -3.35 5.85 12.23
CA CYS A 251 -2.11 5.53 11.53
C CYS A 251 -1.81 6.58 10.45
N ALA A 252 -0.55 7.02 10.35
CA ALA A 252 -0.05 7.84 9.27
C ALA A 252 0.29 6.94 8.08
N ILE A 253 -0.25 7.23 6.91
CA ILE A 253 -0.11 6.37 5.73
C ILE A 253 0.50 7.15 4.58
N LEU A 254 1.62 6.67 4.04
CA LEU A 254 2.17 7.12 2.78
C LEU A 254 1.79 6.08 1.71
N LEU A 255 0.94 6.48 0.78
CA LEU A 255 0.41 5.63 -0.28
C LEU A 255 1.03 6.00 -1.63
N VAL A 256 1.71 5.06 -2.28
CA VAL A 256 2.19 5.20 -3.65
C VAL A 256 1.34 4.33 -4.56
N SER A 257 0.71 4.93 -5.56
CA SER A 257 -0.05 4.17 -6.56
C SER A 257 0.07 4.83 -7.95
N ALA A 258 0.13 3.99 -8.98
CA ALA A 258 -0.01 4.41 -10.37
C ALA A 258 -1.48 4.55 -10.77
N ASP A 259 -2.41 4.00 -9.98
CA ASP A 259 -3.84 4.12 -10.20
C ASP A 259 -4.37 5.40 -9.55
N LEU A 260 -4.72 6.38 -10.38
CA LEU A 260 -5.28 7.65 -9.91
C LEU A 260 -6.63 7.47 -9.23
N ASP A 261 -7.46 6.50 -9.63
CA ASP A 261 -8.73 6.22 -8.96
C ASP A 261 -8.52 5.76 -7.52
N GLU A 262 -7.51 4.93 -7.28
CA GLU A 262 -7.09 4.51 -5.96
C GLU A 262 -6.63 5.71 -5.12
N LEU A 263 -5.77 6.57 -5.67
CA LEU A 263 -5.28 7.77 -4.98
C LEU A 263 -6.41 8.75 -4.64
N PHE A 264 -7.30 9.05 -5.58
CA PHE A 264 -8.44 9.93 -5.34
C PHE A 264 -9.44 9.36 -4.33
N ARG A 265 -9.59 8.04 -4.30
CA ARG A 265 -10.48 7.36 -3.36
C ARG A 265 -9.94 7.35 -1.93
N LEU A 266 -8.64 7.18 -1.76
CA LEU A 266 -8.03 6.91 -0.45
C LEU A 266 -7.36 8.12 0.18
N SER A 267 -6.72 9.00 -0.60
CA SER A 267 -5.85 10.03 -0.07
C SER A 267 -6.63 11.20 0.56
N ASP A 268 -6.08 11.77 1.62
CA ASP A 268 -6.52 13.06 2.20
C ASP A 268 -5.79 14.21 1.51
N ARG A 269 -4.52 14.01 1.19
CA ARG A 269 -3.66 14.93 0.46
C ARG A 269 -2.82 14.15 -0.54
N MET A 270 -2.48 14.75 -1.65
CA MET A 270 -1.68 14.13 -2.70
C MET A 270 -0.49 15.03 -3.06
N VAL A 271 0.64 14.41 -3.35
CA VAL A 271 1.80 15.04 -3.99
C VAL A 271 2.06 14.37 -5.32
N THR A 272 2.51 15.16 -6.30
CA THR A 272 2.95 14.64 -7.60
C THR A 272 4.46 14.66 -7.67
N ILE A 273 5.04 13.61 -8.25
CA ILE A 273 6.50 13.49 -8.45
C ILE A 273 6.81 13.28 -9.93
N TYR A 274 7.80 14.04 -10.42
CA TYR A 274 8.32 13.93 -11.76
C TYR A 274 9.85 14.14 -11.74
N GLU A 275 10.60 13.25 -12.40
CA GLU A 275 12.07 13.26 -12.44
C GLU A 275 12.73 13.48 -11.07
N GLY A 276 12.20 12.79 -10.05
CA GLY A 276 12.73 12.82 -8.68
C GLY A 276 12.40 14.08 -7.88
N SER A 277 11.54 14.96 -8.38
CA SER A 277 11.15 16.21 -7.69
C SER A 277 9.65 16.30 -7.50
N ILE A 278 9.20 16.94 -6.41
CA ILE A 278 7.77 17.24 -6.20
C ILE A 278 7.36 18.36 -7.14
N THR A 279 6.31 18.14 -7.92
CA THR A 279 5.77 19.11 -8.89
C THR A 279 4.50 19.79 -8.43
N GLY A 280 3.82 19.25 -7.42
CA GLY A 280 2.64 19.85 -6.81
C GLY A 280 2.17 19.12 -5.56
N GLU A 281 1.44 19.82 -4.71
CA GLU A 281 0.79 19.30 -3.51
C GLU A 281 -0.67 19.78 -3.48
N PHE A 282 -1.60 18.84 -3.19
CA PHE A 282 -3.03 19.07 -3.33
C PHE A 282 -3.81 18.41 -2.19
N VAL A 283 -4.80 19.09 -1.68
CA VAL A 283 -5.82 18.50 -0.80
C VAL A 283 -6.81 17.70 -1.66
N ALA A 284 -7.31 16.58 -1.15
CA ALA A 284 -8.30 15.76 -1.85
C ALA A 284 -9.51 16.60 -2.29
N GLY A 285 -9.93 16.44 -3.56
CA GLY A 285 -11.03 17.20 -4.15
C GLY A 285 -10.69 18.60 -4.65
N ALA A 286 -9.48 19.14 -4.40
CA ALA A 286 -9.06 20.44 -4.88
C ALA A 286 -8.55 20.44 -6.33
N ILE A 287 -8.30 19.28 -6.90
CA ILE A 287 -7.81 19.08 -8.26
C ILE A 287 -8.47 17.84 -8.87
N ASP A 288 -8.67 17.85 -10.18
CA ASP A 288 -9.19 16.70 -10.93
C ASP A 288 -8.05 15.81 -11.49
N LYS A 289 -8.43 14.69 -12.11
CA LYS A 289 -7.46 13.75 -12.69
C LYS A 289 -6.64 14.35 -13.82
N GLN A 290 -7.20 15.26 -14.60
CA GLN A 290 -6.48 15.92 -15.70
C GLN A 290 -5.41 16.85 -15.14
N GLY A 291 -5.75 17.60 -14.09
CA GLY A 291 -4.82 18.45 -13.37
C GLY A 291 -3.66 17.66 -12.76
N ILE A 292 -3.95 16.57 -12.02
CA ILE A 292 -2.90 15.68 -11.46
C ILE A 292 -2.01 15.14 -12.57
N SER A 293 -2.59 14.65 -13.69
CA SER A 293 -1.83 14.11 -14.82
C SER A 293 -0.88 15.15 -15.44
N TYR A 294 -1.28 16.42 -15.49
CA TYR A 294 -0.43 17.52 -15.94
C TYR A 294 0.83 17.66 -15.07
N TYR A 295 0.68 17.65 -13.73
CA TYR A 295 1.81 17.74 -12.82
C TYR A 295 2.67 16.47 -12.82
N MET A 296 2.09 15.29 -13.00
CA MET A 296 2.83 14.02 -13.14
C MET A 296 3.74 13.96 -14.37
N THR A 297 3.52 14.83 -15.36
CA THR A 297 4.32 14.95 -16.59
C THR A 297 5.25 16.17 -16.59
N GLY A 298 5.48 16.78 -15.43
CA GLY A 298 6.41 17.90 -15.28
C GLY A 298 5.79 19.28 -15.45
N GLY A 299 4.45 19.37 -15.58
CA GLY A 299 3.74 20.64 -15.55
C GLY A 299 3.97 21.36 -14.20
N ARG A 300 4.14 22.69 -14.23
CA ARG A 300 4.24 23.56 -13.06
C ARG A 300 3.24 24.69 -13.16
N LYS A 301 2.83 25.27 -12.04
CA LYS A 301 2.08 26.53 -12.07
C LYS A 301 2.96 27.63 -12.68
N GLU A 302 2.34 28.53 -13.46
CA GLU A 302 3.05 29.67 -14.07
C GLU A 302 3.66 30.64 -13.02
N GLU A 303 3.27 30.51 -11.75
CA GLU A 303 3.79 31.34 -10.64
C GLU A 303 5.16 30.91 -10.11
N ASP A 304 5.66 29.72 -10.49
CA ASP A 304 6.96 29.16 -10.03
C ASP A 304 8.04 29.16 -11.13
N ALA A 305 7.86 29.91 -12.21
CA ALA A 305 8.77 30.01 -13.36
C ALA A 305 9.61 31.30 -13.34
#